data_89e9f285334db0c46a6e84b86cf69041
#
_entry.id   89e9f285334db0c46a6e84b86cf69041
#
_cell.length_a   1.000
_cell.length_b   1.000
_cell.length_c   1.000
_cell.angle_alpha   90.00
_cell.angle_beta   90.00
_cell.angle_gamma   90.00
#
_symmetry.space_group_name_H-M   'P 1'
#
loop_
_entity.id
_entity.type
_entity.pdbx_description
1 polymer ?
#
loop_
_entity_poly.entity_id
_entity_poly.type
_entity_poly.pdbx_seq_one_letter_code
_entity_poly.pdbx_strand_id
1 'polypeptide(L)'
;MKKVILAIVTMLAATTLATAQMRPAIKVEAGANFANQTTKVGDQSQDGKMMIGYRAGVGVEFGITDGFYVNPGLYFLSRGHKGEATEVLGAKVNNTLWLHNVEIPVHVGYRAAVAPGMAVSIQAGPWFSYGFLGKNGYKATGEGTVAELSKKAVEELNKRDNNPYKESKIAGVTIPATLKPFDLGVGMQAGFEYQQFGLNLGFEYGLLNTSAVEKTKVNNMNFYVGLGYRF
;
A
#
# COMPACT_ATOMS: atom_id res chain seq x y z
N MET A 1 -1.63 1.53 21.45
CA MET A 1 -1.08 2.53 20.53
C MET A 1 0.17 3.22 21.06
N LYS A 2 0.17 3.89 22.24
CA LYS A 2 1.36 4.57 22.79
C LYS A 2 2.59 3.65 22.97
N LYS A 3 2.41 2.40 23.41
CA LYS A 3 3.51 1.42 23.59
C LYS A 3 4.15 0.96 22.28
N VAL A 4 3.37 0.87 21.17
CA VAL A 4 3.86 0.50 19.85
C VAL A 4 4.65 1.65 19.22
N ILE A 5 4.16 2.88 19.36
CA ILE A 5 4.86 4.08 18.90
C ILE A 5 6.19 4.23 19.66
N LEU A 6 6.19 4.00 20.99
CA LEU A 6 7.40 4.05 21.80
C LEU A 6 8.40 2.97 21.39
N ALA A 7 7.96 1.74 21.08
CA ALA A 7 8.83 0.66 20.59
C ALA A 7 9.46 1.00 19.24
N ILE A 8 8.69 1.59 18.31
CA ILE A 8 9.20 2.01 16.99
C ILE A 8 10.21 3.16 17.15
N VAL A 9 9.92 4.16 18.00
CA VAL A 9 10.84 5.26 18.30
C VAL A 9 12.11 4.75 18.98
N THR A 10 12.01 3.77 19.89
CA THR A 10 13.16 3.16 20.55
C THR A 10 14.01 2.32 19.59
N MET A 11 13.41 1.59 18.65
CA MET A 11 14.14 0.90 17.59
C MET A 11 14.88 1.89 16.67
N LEU A 12 14.22 2.96 16.23
CA LEU A 12 14.87 4.02 15.46
C LEU A 12 16.01 4.69 16.23
N ALA A 13 15.84 4.96 17.53
CA ALA A 13 16.88 5.55 18.37
C ALA A 13 18.05 4.58 18.63
N ALA A 14 17.79 3.29 18.78
CA ALA A 14 18.84 2.29 18.98
C ALA A 14 19.74 2.10 17.75
N THR A 15 19.21 2.26 16.54
CA THR A 15 19.98 2.21 15.30
C THR A 15 20.92 3.42 15.15
N THR A 16 20.56 4.59 15.69
CA THR A 16 21.41 5.79 15.61
C THR A 16 22.65 5.73 16.52
N LEU A 17 22.61 4.95 17.59
CA LEU A 17 23.75 4.81 18.51
C LEU A 17 24.83 3.83 18.00
N ALA A 18 24.45 2.87 17.16
CA ALA A 18 25.39 1.88 16.60
C ALA A 18 26.18 2.38 15.37
N THR A 19 25.79 3.50 14.77
CA THR A 19 26.28 3.96 13.47
C THR A 19 27.11 5.25 13.52
N ALA A 20 27.72 5.57 14.64
CA ALA A 20 28.53 6.80 14.82
C ALA A 20 29.72 6.96 13.84
N GLN A 21 30.02 5.95 13.02
CA GLN A 21 31.07 6.00 12.00
C GLN A 21 30.58 5.91 10.54
N MET A 22 29.28 5.66 10.29
CA MET A 22 28.74 5.56 8.94
C MET A 22 27.80 6.74 8.65
N ARG A 23 28.07 7.47 7.56
CA ARG A 23 27.18 8.54 7.11
C ARG A 23 25.90 7.92 6.56
N PRO A 24 24.72 8.13 7.18
CA PRO A 24 23.47 7.65 6.63
C PRO A 24 23.20 8.35 5.29
N ALA A 25 22.68 7.62 4.30
CA ALA A 25 22.25 8.20 3.05
C ALA A 25 20.71 8.33 3.08
N ILE A 26 20.21 9.51 2.77
CA ILE A 26 18.78 9.78 2.65
C ILE A 26 18.36 9.47 1.21
N LYS A 27 17.28 8.73 1.05
CA LYS A 27 16.70 8.40 -0.25
C LYS A 27 15.25 8.90 -0.28
N VAL A 28 14.90 9.69 -1.29
CA VAL A 28 13.52 10.03 -1.60
C VAL A 28 13.06 9.20 -2.79
N GLU A 29 11.81 8.77 -2.80
CA GLU A 29 11.27 7.94 -3.87
C GLU A 29 9.83 8.32 -4.16
N ALA A 30 9.46 8.35 -5.44
CA ALA A 30 8.07 8.48 -5.88
C ALA A 30 7.82 7.63 -7.11
N GLY A 31 6.61 7.08 -7.23
CA GLY A 31 6.28 6.20 -8.34
C GLY A 31 4.84 5.72 -8.37
N ALA A 32 4.59 4.80 -9.29
CA ALA A 32 3.31 4.12 -9.44
C ALA A 32 3.25 2.87 -8.55
N ASN A 33 2.11 2.68 -7.90
CA ASN A 33 1.77 1.50 -7.12
C ASN A 33 0.65 0.72 -7.81
N PHE A 34 0.88 -0.54 -8.08
CA PHE A 34 -0.08 -1.47 -8.69
C PHE A 34 -0.60 -2.37 -7.58
N ALA A 35 -1.74 -1.99 -7.03
CA ALA A 35 -2.33 -2.64 -5.88
C ALA A 35 -3.39 -3.65 -6.28
N ASN A 36 -3.44 -4.76 -5.55
CA ASN A 36 -4.48 -5.75 -5.63
C ASN A 36 -4.81 -6.29 -4.23
N GLN A 37 -5.95 -6.94 -4.11
CA GLN A 37 -6.38 -7.64 -2.91
C GLN A 37 -6.90 -9.02 -3.27
N THR A 38 -6.43 -10.03 -2.56
CA THR A 38 -7.00 -11.37 -2.59
C THR A 38 -8.04 -11.47 -1.47
N THR A 39 -9.28 -11.79 -1.83
CA THR A 39 -10.38 -12.00 -0.89
C THR A 39 -10.75 -13.48 -0.85
N LYS A 40 -10.80 -14.07 0.35
CA LYS A 40 -11.29 -15.44 0.57
C LYS A 40 -12.54 -15.40 1.42
N VAL A 41 -13.60 -16.08 0.96
CA VAL A 41 -14.85 -16.28 1.68
C VAL A 41 -15.10 -17.77 1.78
N GLY A 42 -14.96 -18.34 2.97
CA GLY A 42 -14.88 -19.80 3.14
C GLY A 42 -13.72 -20.39 2.33
N ASP A 43 -14.01 -21.37 1.48
CA ASP A 43 -13.01 -22.04 0.63
C ASP A 43 -12.83 -21.38 -0.75
N GLN A 44 -13.64 -20.38 -1.07
CA GLN A 44 -13.56 -19.66 -2.36
C GLN A 44 -12.60 -18.48 -2.26
N SER A 45 -11.63 -18.42 -3.19
CA SER A 45 -10.72 -17.29 -3.36
C SER A 45 -11.08 -16.50 -4.60
N GLN A 46 -11.16 -15.20 -4.47
CA GLN A 46 -11.38 -14.27 -5.56
C GLN A 46 -10.33 -13.16 -5.51
N ASP A 47 -9.61 -12.98 -6.58
CA ASP A 47 -8.67 -11.88 -6.75
C ASP A 47 -9.39 -10.69 -7.37
N GLY A 48 -9.17 -9.52 -6.80
CA GLY A 48 -9.59 -8.26 -7.41
C GLY A 48 -8.81 -7.97 -8.67
N LYS A 49 -9.28 -7.00 -9.45
CA LYS A 49 -8.49 -6.46 -10.56
C LYS A 49 -7.51 -5.41 -10.05
N MET A 50 -6.33 -5.41 -10.64
CA MET A 50 -5.26 -4.47 -10.28
C MET A 50 -5.71 -3.02 -10.41
N MET A 51 -5.38 -2.21 -9.40
CA MET A 51 -5.59 -0.77 -9.37
C MET A 51 -4.25 -0.06 -9.44
N ILE A 52 -4.16 0.96 -10.30
CA ILE A 52 -2.97 1.82 -10.37
C ILE A 52 -3.17 2.98 -9.41
N GLY A 53 -2.20 3.18 -8.53
CA GLY A 53 -2.16 4.24 -7.57
C GLY A 53 -0.76 4.86 -7.47
N TYR A 54 -0.46 5.47 -6.33
CA TYR A 54 0.81 6.14 -6.08
C TYR A 54 1.55 5.54 -4.87
N ARG A 55 2.87 5.72 -4.84
CA ARG A 55 3.76 5.51 -3.71
C ARG A 55 4.77 6.65 -3.69
N ALA A 56 4.95 7.31 -2.55
CA ALA A 56 5.97 8.34 -2.39
C ALA A 56 6.46 8.36 -0.94
N GLY A 57 7.75 8.57 -0.71
CA GLY A 57 8.28 8.58 0.64
C GLY A 57 9.78 8.81 0.70
N VAL A 58 10.29 8.58 1.90
CA VAL A 58 11.70 8.73 2.25
C VAL A 58 12.19 7.48 2.95
N GLY A 59 13.42 7.10 2.67
CA GLY A 59 14.17 6.06 3.38
C GLY A 59 15.49 6.60 3.88
N VAL A 60 16.05 5.97 4.91
CA VAL A 60 17.39 6.27 5.41
C VAL A 60 18.20 4.99 5.39
N GLU A 61 19.23 4.96 4.56
CA GLU A 61 20.12 3.80 4.44
C GLU A 61 21.26 3.92 5.44
N PHE A 62 21.33 2.97 6.36
CA PHE A 62 22.43 2.80 7.30
C PHE A 62 23.31 1.66 6.82
N GLY A 63 24.52 1.96 6.35
CA GLY A 63 25.51 0.94 5.99
C GLY A 63 25.89 0.09 7.22
N ILE A 64 26.01 -1.22 7.05
CA ILE A 64 26.44 -2.14 8.13
C ILE A 64 27.87 -2.59 7.87
N THR A 65 28.13 -3.03 6.66
CA THR A 65 29.44 -3.50 6.16
C THR A 65 29.43 -3.41 4.63
N ASP A 66 30.50 -3.80 3.98
CA ASP A 66 30.71 -3.68 2.54
C ASP A 66 29.48 -4.04 1.70
N GLY A 67 28.77 -3.01 1.23
CA GLY A 67 27.57 -3.13 0.42
C GLY A 67 26.27 -3.48 1.17
N PHE A 68 26.32 -3.97 2.42
CA PHE A 68 25.13 -4.27 3.20
C PHE A 68 24.61 -3.03 3.94
N TYR A 69 23.30 -2.86 3.98
CA TYR A 69 22.64 -1.75 4.66
C TYR A 69 21.29 -2.15 5.25
N VAL A 70 20.81 -1.37 6.21
CA VAL A 70 19.41 -1.37 6.68
C VAL A 70 18.77 -0.09 6.20
N ASN A 71 17.55 -0.20 5.68
CA ASN A 71 16.80 0.91 5.12
C ASN A 71 15.39 0.99 5.75
N PRO A 72 15.24 1.60 6.94
CA PRO A 72 13.92 2.03 7.39
C PRO A 72 13.43 3.19 6.53
N GLY A 73 12.10 3.24 6.30
CA GLY A 73 11.48 4.29 5.51
C GLY A 73 10.12 4.71 6.03
N LEU A 74 9.60 5.79 5.46
CA LEU A 74 8.24 6.26 5.66
C LEU A 74 7.65 6.62 4.30
N TYR A 75 6.57 5.93 3.93
CA TYR A 75 5.93 6.07 2.63
C TYR A 75 4.44 6.34 2.78
N PHE A 76 3.93 7.16 1.86
CA PHE A 76 2.50 7.32 1.59
C PHE A 76 2.17 6.58 0.32
N LEU A 77 1.17 5.71 0.37
CA LEU A 77 0.77 4.94 -0.80
C LEU A 77 -0.73 4.69 -0.84
N SER A 78 -1.22 4.42 -2.04
CA SER A 78 -2.58 3.96 -2.25
C SER A 78 -2.60 2.45 -2.45
N ARG A 79 -3.51 1.77 -1.75
CA ARG A 79 -3.85 0.35 -1.89
C ARG A 79 -5.30 0.21 -2.32
N GLY A 80 -5.73 -1.01 -2.58
CA GLY A 80 -7.09 -1.35 -2.94
C GLY A 80 -7.16 -2.24 -4.16
N HIS A 81 -8.33 -2.29 -4.77
CA HIS A 81 -8.57 -3.09 -5.98
C HIS A 81 -9.72 -2.51 -6.79
N LYS A 82 -9.84 -2.93 -8.04
CA LYS A 82 -11.04 -2.77 -8.85
C LYS A 82 -11.86 -4.05 -8.76
N GLY A 83 -13.14 -3.92 -8.39
CA GLY A 83 -14.09 -5.02 -8.44
C GLY A 83 -14.45 -5.37 -9.88
N GLU A 84 -14.95 -6.59 -10.07
CA GLU A 84 -15.53 -6.98 -11.34
C GLU A 84 -16.84 -6.23 -11.60
N ALA A 85 -17.13 -6.01 -12.90
CA ALA A 85 -18.40 -5.42 -13.28
C ALA A 85 -19.53 -6.39 -12.97
N THR A 86 -20.47 -5.97 -12.15
CA THR A 86 -21.70 -6.73 -11.91
C THR A 86 -22.82 -6.12 -12.73
N GLU A 87 -23.54 -6.95 -13.46
CA GLU A 87 -24.72 -6.49 -14.19
C GLU A 87 -25.92 -6.47 -13.25
N VAL A 88 -26.49 -5.29 -13.05
CA VAL A 88 -27.66 -5.06 -12.22
C VAL A 88 -28.72 -4.38 -13.08
N LEU A 89 -29.82 -5.05 -13.32
CA LEU A 89 -30.95 -4.51 -14.08
C LEU A 89 -30.57 -3.90 -15.44
N GLY A 90 -29.64 -4.54 -16.19
CA GLY A 90 -29.18 -4.06 -17.49
C GLY A 90 -28.14 -2.93 -17.45
N ALA A 91 -27.72 -2.51 -16.27
CA ALA A 91 -26.59 -1.62 -16.09
C ALA A 91 -25.37 -2.39 -15.55
N LYS A 92 -24.17 -2.12 -16.07
CA LYS A 92 -22.91 -2.63 -15.53
C LYS A 92 -22.42 -1.70 -14.45
N VAL A 93 -22.34 -2.19 -13.22
CA VAL A 93 -21.83 -1.45 -12.07
C VAL A 93 -20.45 -1.98 -11.71
N ASN A 94 -19.45 -1.10 -11.72
CA ASN A 94 -18.11 -1.37 -11.26
C ASN A 94 -17.88 -0.67 -9.93
N ASN A 95 -17.10 -1.28 -9.05
CA ASN A 95 -16.57 -0.58 -7.88
C ASN A 95 -15.04 -0.48 -7.94
N THR A 96 -14.51 0.55 -7.29
CA THR A 96 -13.08 0.71 -7.09
C THR A 96 -12.88 1.11 -5.64
N LEU A 97 -12.12 0.32 -4.93
CA LEU A 97 -11.72 0.60 -3.55
C LEU A 97 -10.38 1.33 -3.55
N TRP A 98 -10.37 2.55 -3.05
CA TRP A 98 -9.18 3.35 -2.80
C TRP A 98 -8.88 3.38 -1.31
N LEU A 99 -7.67 2.98 -0.93
CA LEU A 99 -7.18 3.00 0.46
C LEU A 99 -5.89 3.81 0.49
N HIS A 100 -5.84 4.83 1.32
CA HIS A 100 -4.65 5.65 1.54
C HIS A 100 -3.99 5.23 2.85
N ASN A 101 -2.70 4.90 2.76
CA ASN A 101 -1.95 4.29 3.85
C ASN A 101 -0.64 5.04 4.09
N VAL A 102 -0.22 5.04 5.35
CA VAL A 102 1.16 5.30 5.75
C VAL A 102 1.82 3.95 5.97
N GLU A 103 3.04 3.79 5.47
CA GLU A 103 3.81 2.56 5.58
C GLU A 103 5.22 2.82 6.07
N ILE A 104 5.70 1.94 6.93
CA ILE A 104 7.05 1.92 7.47
C ILE A 104 7.69 0.58 7.09
N PRO A 105 8.40 0.49 5.95
CA PRO A 105 9.26 -0.66 5.66
C PRO A 105 10.53 -0.60 6.51
N VAL A 106 11.06 -1.78 6.84
CA VAL A 106 12.39 -1.95 7.44
C VAL A 106 13.08 -3.05 6.66
N HIS A 107 13.83 -2.67 5.65
CA HIS A 107 14.49 -3.62 4.77
C HIS A 107 15.98 -3.75 5.08
N VAL A 108 16.51 -4.95 4.93
CA VAL A 108 17.94 -5.23 4.82
C VAL A 108 18.26 -5.38 3.34
N GLY A 109 19.33 -4.75 2.90
CA GLY A 109 19.71 -4.75 1.49
C GLY A 109 21.20 -4.90 1.26
N TYR A 110 21.51 -5.21 0.02
CA TYR A 110 22.88 -5.24 -0.51
C TYR A 110 22.94 -4.40 -1.77
N ARG A 111 24.00 -3.57 -1.86
CA ARG A 111 24.31 -2.73 -3.01
C ARG A 111 25.68 -3.09 -3.55
N ALA A 112 25.75 -3.38 -4.84
CA ALA A 112 26.98 -3.63 -5.57
C ALA A 112 27.24 -2.52 -6.61
N ALA A 113 28.42 -1.91 -6.59
CA ALA A 113 28.88 -1.07 -7.68
C ALA A 113 29.20 -1.96 -8.90
N VAL A 114 28.62 -1.65 -10.05
CA VAL A 114 28.81 -2.41 -11.31
C VAL A 114 29.66 -1.67 -12.32
N ALA A 115 29.70 -0.32 -12.24
CA ALA A 115 30.58 0.54 -13.03
C ALA A 115 30.73 1.90 -12.31
N PRO A 116 31.64 2.78 -12.74
CA PRO A 116 31.75 4.13 -12.19
C PRO A 116 30.41 4.88 -12.23
N GLY A 117 29.92 5.25 -11.06
CA GLY A 117 28.63 5.92 -10.88
C GLY A 117 27.40 5.03 -11.07
N MET A 118 27.55 3.70 -11.26
CA MET A 118 26.45 2.76 -11.42
C MET A 118 26.45 1.71 -10.30
N ALA A 119 25.28 1.44 -9.74
CA ALA A 119 25.10 0.39 -8.75
C ALA A 119 23.77 -0.35 -8.98
N VAL A 120 23.75 -1.61 -8.55
CA VAL A 120 22.53 -2.41 -8.42
C VAL A 120 22.30 -2.72 -6.96
N SER A 121 21.06 -2.82 -6.57
CA SER A 121 20.69 -3.14 -5.19
C SER A 121 19.52 -4.12 -5.14
N ILE A 122 19.52 -4.92 -4.08
CA ILE A 122 18.38 -5.73 -3.70
C ILE A 122 18.15 -5.56 -2.21
N GLN A 123 16.91 -5.43 -1.80
CA GLN A 123 16.56 -5.34 -0.38
C GLN A 123 15.25 -6.08 -0.10
N ALA A 124 15.10 -6.59 1.11
CA ALA A 124 13.88 -7.26 1.55
C ALA A 124 13.71 -7.09 3.07
N GLY A 125 12.49 -7.21 3.53
CA GLY A 125 12.18 -7.14 4.95
C GLY A 125 10.70 -6.94 5.24
N PRO A 126 10.36 -6.80 6.53
CA PRO A 126 9.00 -6.49 6.94
C PRO A 126 8.61 -5.05 6.61
N TRP A 127 7.31 -4.85 6.46
CA TRP A 127 6.69 -3.53 6.44
C TRP A 127 5.46 -3.51 7.36
N PHE A 128 5.18 -2.34 7.91
CA PHE A 128 4.04 -2.03 8.76
C PHE A 128 3.24 -0.92 8.11
N SER A 129 1.93 -1.07 8.01
CA SER A 129 1.08 -0.09 7.35
C SER A 129 -0.16 0.24 8.17
N TYR A 130 -0.59 1.48 8.09
CA TYR A 130 -1.81 1.97 8.70
C TYR A 130 -2.66 2.73 7.68
N GLY A 131 -3.86 2.22 7.40
CA GLY A 131 -4.85 2.86 6.55
C GLY A 131 -5.60 3.94 7.33
N PHE A 132 -5.58 5.17 6.84
CA PHE A 132 -6.20 6.31 7.52
C PHE A 132 -7.40 6.87 6.76
N LEU A 133 -7.46 6.63 5.46
CA LEU A 133 -8.55 7.06 4.59
C LEU A 133 -8.85 5.99 3.55
N GLY A 134 -10.13 5.74 3.30
CA GLY A 134 -10.57 4.84 2.26
C GLY A 134 -11.86 5.34 1.62
N LYS A 135 -12.05 5.01 0.36
CA LYS A 135 -13.25 5.34 -0.38
C LYS A 135 -13.61 4.22 -1.36
N ASN A 136 -14.87 3.80 -1.32
CA ASN A 136 -15.46 3.00 -2.38
C ASN A 136 -16.04 3.93 -3.44
N GLY A 137 -15.51 3.88 -4.65
CA GLY A 137 -16.06 4.56 -5.81
C GLY A 137 -16.87 3.57 -6.65
N TYR A 138 -18.09 3.93 -7.00
CA TYR A 138 -18.96 3.15 -7.87
C TYR A 138 -19.14 3.86 -9.20
N LYS A 139 -19.22 3.10 -10.29
CA LYS A 139 -19.51 3.62 -11.63
C LYS A 139 -20.51 2.72 -12.33
N ALA A 140 -21.67 3.27 -12.69
CA ALA A 140 -22.64 2.59 -13.52
C ALA A 140 -22.48 2.99 -15.00
N THR A 141 -22.54 2.01 -15.91
CA THR A 141 -22.50 2.20 -17.35
C THR A 141 -23.64 1.39 -17.99
N GLY A 142 -24.21 1.90 -19.06
CA GLY A 142 -25.33 1.29 -19.78
C GLY A 142 -26.20 2.36 -20.44
N GLU A 143 -27.15 1.93 -21.24
CA GLU A 143 -28.12 2.77 -21.96
C GLU A 143 -29.55 2.44 -21.56
N GLY A 144 -30.46 3.41 -21.69
CA GLY A 144 -31.87 3.27 -21.36
C GLY A 144 -32.22 3.76 -19.94
N THR A 145 -33.52 3.82 -19.64
CA THR A 145 -34.09 4.41 -18.42
C THR A 145 -33.54 3.78 -17.14
N VAL A 146 -33.34 2.46 -17.13
CA VAL A 146 -32.85 1.73 -15.96
C VAL A 146 -31.36 2.05 -15.72
N ALA A 147 -30.56 2.20 -16.77
CA ALA A 147 -29.18 2.60 -16.63
C ALA A 147 -29.05 4.03 -16.09
N GLU A 148 -29.91 4.95 -16.48
CA GLU A 148 -29.97 6.32 -15.96
C GLU A 148 -30.34 6.35 -14.46
N LEU A 149 -31.31 5.55 -14.04
CA LEU A 149 -31.64 5.38 -12.62
C LEU A 149 -30.45 4.81 -11.83
N SER A 150 -29.76 3.81 -12.38
CA SER A 150 -28.56 3.22 -11.78
C SER A 150 -27.42 4.23 -11.67
N LYS A 151 -27.20 5.08 -12.67
CA LYS A 151 -26.21 6.17 -12.62
C LYS A 151 -26.53 7.17 -11.49
N LYS A 152 -27.79 7.61 -11.35
CA LYS A 152 -28.22 8.49 -10.27
C LYS A 152 -28.03 7.85 -8.90
N ALA A 153 -28.42 6.59 -8.73
CA ALA A 153 -28.24 5.85 -7.48
C ALA A 153 -26.76 5.73 -7.09
N VAL A 154 -25.89 5.42 -8.05
CA VAL A 154 -24.44 5.35 -7.87
C VAL A 154 -23.86 6.72 -7.51
N GLU A 155 -24.34 7.80 -8.12
CA GLU A 155 -23.91 9.16 -7.79
C GLU A 155 -24.25 9.51 -6.33
N GLU A 156 -25.44 9.18 -5.86
CA GLU A 156 -25.84 9.38 -4.45
C GLU A 156 -25.00 8.52 -3.49
N LEU A 157 -24.68 7.27 -3.86
CA LEU A 157 -23.77 6.41 -3.07
C LEU A 157 -22.38 7.02 -2.97
N ASN A 158 -21.85 7.59 -4.05
CA ASN A 158 -20.52 8.19 -4.08
C ASN A 158 -20.41 9.49 -3.27
N LYS A 159 -21.53 10.19 -3.01
CA LYS A 159 -21.58 11.39 -2.15
C LYS A 159 -21.48 11.06 -0.66
N ARG A 160 -21.77 9.81 -0.27
CA ARG A 160 -21.78 9.37 1.13
C ARG A 160 -20.36 9.13 1.64
N ASP A 161 -20.17 9.27 2.96
CA ASP A 161 -18.95 8.79 3.63
C ASP A 161 -19.02 7.26 3.67
N ASN A 162 -18.21 6.61 2.86
CA ASN A 162 -18.11 5.16 2.72
C ASN A 162 -16.69 4.67 3.01
N ASN A 163 -16.04 5.28 4.00
CA ASN A 163 -14.71 4.89 4.44
C ASN A 163 -14.75 3.48 5.08
N PRO A 164 -14.10 2.47 4.50
CA PRO A 164 -14.17 1.09 4.97
C PRO A 164 -13.49 0.85 6.33
N TYR A 165 -12.68 1.79 6.80
CA TYR A 165 -12.02 1.73 8.11
C TYR A 165 -12.86 2.27 9.26
N LYS A 166 -14.04 2.82 8.98
CA LYS A 166 -14.91 3.45 9.96
C LYS A 166 -16.34 2.92 9.86
N GLU A 167 -17.03 3.00 10.96
CA GLU A 167 -18.49 2.82 10.95
C GLU A 167 -19.14 3.96 10.19
N SER A 168 -20.17 3.65 9.41
CA SER A 168 -20.99 4.63 8.71
C SER A 168 -22.46 4.48 9.10
N LYS A 169 -23.24 5.57 9.01
CA LYS A 169 -24.68 5.54 9.27
C LYS A 169 -25.43 5.79 7.97
N ILE A 170 -26.29 4.85 7.59
CA ILE A 170 -27.14 4.97 6.40
C ILE A 170 -28.59 4.78 6.84
N ALA A 171 -29.42 5.80 6.64
CA ALA A 171 -30.85 5.79 6.99
C ALA A 171 -31.13 5.33 8.45
N GLY A 172 -30.30 5.76 9.40
CA GLY A 172 -30.44 5.37 10.82
C GLY A 172 -29.83 4.01 11.18
N VAL A 173 -29.37 3.23 10.20
CA VAL A 173 -28.69 1.93 10.43
C VAL A 173 -27.18 2.16 10.49
N THR A 174 -26.54 1.65 11.55
CA THR A 174 -25.09 1.67 11.68
C THR A 174 -24.49 0.50 10.88
N ILE A 175 -23.64 0.81 9.92
CA ILE A 175 -22.87 -0.16 9.15
C ILE A 175 -21.47 -0.20 9.75
N PRO A 176 -21.01 -1.36 10.28
CA PRO A 176 -19.69 -1.48 10.88
C PRO A 176 -18.57 -1.31 9.84
N ALA A 177 -17.38 -1.00 10.32
CA ALA A 177 -16.18 -1.00 9.48
C ALA A 177 -15.99 -2.36 8.82
N THR A 178 -15.60 -2.38 7.55
CA THR A 178 -15.38 -3.61 6.77
C THR A 178 -13.92 -4.01 6.71
N LEU A 179 -13.00 -3.07 6.95
CA LEU A 179 -11.57 -3.30 6.94
C LEU A 179 -10.91 -2.83 8.25
N LYS A 180 -9.89 -3.56 8.67
CA LYS A 180 -8.99 -3.17 9.74
C LYS A 180 -7.92 -2.23 9.17
N PRO A 181 -7.59 -1.13 9.86
CA PRO A 181 -6.63 -0.16 9.32
C PRO A 181 -5.16 -0.64 9.39
N PHE A 182 -4.82 -1.54 10.31
CA PHE A 182 -3.45 -2.03 10.48
C PHE A 182 -3.17 -3.25 9.60
N ASP A 183 -2.03 -3.22 8.91
CA ASP A 183 -1.52 -4.34 8.13
C ASP A 183 -0.01 -4.51 8.36
N LEU A 184 0.46 -5.73 8.19
CA LEU A 184 1.85 -6.15 8.32
C LEU A 184 2.15 -7.12 7.20
N GLY A 185 3.31 -7.00 6.59
CA GLY A 185 3.72 -7.90 5.52
C GLY A 185 5.22 -7.98 5.33
N VAL A 186 5.59 -8.62 4.24
CA VAL A 186 6.96 -8.71 3.76
C VAL A 186 7.05 -8.09 2.38
N GLY A 187 8.20 -7.50 2.10
CA GLY A 187 8.47 -6.84 0.83
C GLY A 187 9.88 -7.11 0.34
N MET A 188 10.06 -6.95 -0.95
CA MET A 188 11.35 -6.97 -1.61
C MET A 188 11.41 -5.85 -2.66
N GLN A 189 12.61 -5.34 -2.91
CA GLN A 189 12.86 -4.30 -3.90
C GLN A 189 14.20 -4.55 -4.59
N ALA A 190 14.22 -4.41 -5.90
CA ALA A 190 15.43 -4.31 -6.70
C ALA A 190 15.59 -2.88 -7.19
N GLY A 191 16.84 -2.38 -7.21
CA GLY A 191 17.17 -1.03 -7.63
C GLY A 191 18.32 -1.01 -8.62
N PHE A 192 18.24 -0.10 -9.57
CA PHE A 192 19.36 0.32 -10.42
C PHE A 192 19.62 1.80 -10.17
N GLU A 193 20.85 2.16 -9.85
CA GLU A 193 21.26 3.53 -9.56
C GLU A 193 22.27 4.02 -10.57
N TYR A 194 22.09 5.23 -11.06
CA TYR A 194 23.07 5.97 -11.84
C TYR A 194 23.32 7.30 -11.16
N GLN A 195 24.54 7.46 -10.63
CA GLN A 195 24.91 8.58 -9.74
C GLN A 195 23.96 8.65 -8.54
N GLN A 196 23.16 9.72 -8.42
CA GLN A 196 22.16 9.91 -7.37
C GLN A 196 20.76 9.42 -7.76
N PHE A 197 20.50 9.16 -9.04
CA PHE A 197 19.19 8.73 -9.52
C PHE A 197 19.03 7.22 -9.46
N GLY A 198 17.87 6.76 -9.05
CA GLY A 198 17.55 5.34 -8.95
C GLY A 198 16.22 5.00 -9.62
N LEU A 199 16.18 3.84 -10.27
CA LEU A 199 14.96 3.17 -10.67
C LEU A 199 14.76 1.97 -9.75
N ASN A 200 13.58 1.88 -9.11
CA ASN A 200 13.24 0.83 -8.16
C ASN A 200 12.03 0.05 -8.63
N LEU A 201 12.09 -1.27 -8.47
CA LEU A 201 11.00 -2.20 -8.70
C LEU A 201 10.80 -2.97 -7.40
N GLY A 202 9.57 -3.03 -6.90
CA GLY A 202 9.31 -3.74 -5.65
C GLY A 202 8.00 -4.50 -5.65
N PHE A 203 7.94 -5.46 -4.74
CA PHE A 203 6.80 -6.30 -4.49
C PHE A 203 6.57 -6.41 -2.98
N GLU A 204 5.31 -6.33 -2.55
CA GLU A 204 4.88 -6.43 -1.17
C GLU A 204 3.70 -7.38 -1.05
N TYR A 205 3.69 -8.19 0.02
CA TYR A 205 2.61 -9.09 0.35
C TYR A 205 2.20 -8.95 1.82
N GLY A 206 0.91 -8.66 2.05
CA GLY A 206 0.31 -8.54 3.37
C GLY A 206 0.03 -9.91 3.98
N LEU A 207 0.54 -10.12 5.18
CA LEU A 207 0.40 -11.38 5.93
C LEU A 207 -0.85 -11.40 6.81
N LEU A 208 -1.34 -10.23 7.22
CA LEU A 208 -2.49 -10.13 8.09
C LEU A 208 -3.81 -10.21 7.31
N ASN A 209 -4.82 -10.72 7.99
CA ASN A 209 -6.19 -10.59 7.54
C ASN A 209 -6.71 -9.17 7.87
N THR A 210 -6.82 -8.33 6.85
CA THR A 210 -7.33 -6.96 6.99
C THR A 210 -8.86 -6.87 6.91
N SER A 211 -9.58 -7.97 6.72
CA SER A 211 -11.05 -7.98 6.82
C SER A 211 -11.50 -7.80 8.26
N ALA A 212 -12.50 -6.96 8.46
CA ALA A 212 -13.27 -6.87 9.70
C ALA A 212 -14.56 -7.72 9.64
N VAL A 213 -14.88 -8.30 8.47
CA VAL A 213 -16.07 -9.13 8.25
C VAL A 213 -15.73 -10.59 8.61
N GLU A 214 -16.61 -11.22 9.39
CA GLU A 214 -16.48 -12.62 9.78
C GLU A 214 -16.42 -13.55 8.55
N LYS A 215 -15.67 -14.64 8.68
CA LYS A 215 -15.48 -15.67 7.63
C LYS A 215 -14.90 -15.12 6.32
N THR A 216 -14.40 -13.89 6.32
CA THR A 216 -13.74 -13.26 5.17
C THR A 216 -12.28 -12.97 5.50
N LYS A 217 -11.38 -13.31 4.59
CA LYS A 217 -9.96 -12.99 4.68
C LYS A 217 -9.57 -12.10 3.51
N VAL A 218 -8.92 -10.97 3.80
CA VAL A 218 -8.40 -10.04 2.80
C VAL A 218 -6.92 -9.83 3.03
N ASN A 219 -6.11 -10.13 2.02
CA ASN A 219 -4.67 -9.86 2.01
C ASN A 219 -4.35 -8.86 0.90
N ASN A 220 -3.49 -7.89 1.23
CA ASN A 220 -3.00 -6.90 0.27
C ASN A 220 -1.80 -7.44 -0.51
N MET A 221 -1.71 -7.07 -1.77
CA MET A 221 -0.57 -7.35 -2.64
C MET A 221 -0.29 -6.10 -3.48
N ASN A 222 0.97 -5.68 -3.52
CA ASN A 222 1.40 -4.52 -4.29
C ASN A 222 2.62 -4.87 -5.14
N PHE A 223 2.64 -4.36 -6.34
CA PHE A 223 3.83 -4.19 -7.16
C PHE A 223 4.05 -2.70 -7.38
N TYR A 224 5.27 -2.22 -7.35
CA TYR A 224 5.54 -0.79 -7.58
C TYR A 224 6.77 -0.55 -8.43
N VAL A 225 6.74 0.58 -9.12
CA VAL A 225 7.85 1.13 -9.89
C VAL A 225 8.06 2.56 -9.42
N GLY A 226 9.26 2.90 -8.98
CA GLY A 226 9.58 4.21 -8.45
C GLY A 226 10.88 4.77 -8.98
N LEU A 227 10.93 6.09 -9.10
CA LEU A 227 12.14 6.85 -9.30
C LEU A 227 12.61 7.40 -7.95
N GLY A 228 13.88 7.28 -7.66
CA GLY A 228 14.49 7.74 -6.43
C GLY A 228 15.63 8.71 -6.65
N TYR A 229 15.92 9.50 -5.62
CA TYR A 229 17.10 10.33 -5.53
C TYR A 229 17.78 10.08 -4.18
N ARG A 230 19.09 9.85 -4.21
CA ARG A 230 19.92 9.54 -3.06
C ARG A 230 20.87 10.70 -2.76
N PHE A 231 20.75 11.23 -1.55
CA PHE A 231 21.59 12.34 -1.07
C PHE A 231 22.89 11.85 -0.44
#